data_d773fcd5fb3bb5fd7831bebf461f04ab
#
_entry.id   d773fcd5fb3bb5fd7831bebf461f04ab
#
_cell.length_a   1.000
_cell.length_b   1.000
_cell.length_c   1.000
_cell.angle_alpha   90.00
_cell.angle_beta   90.00
_cell.angle_gamma   90.00
#
_symmetry.space_group_name_H-M   'P 1'
#
loop_
_entity.id
_entity.type
_entity.pdbx_description
1 polymer ?
#
loop_
_entity_poly.entity_id
_entity_poly.type
_entity_poly.pdbx_seq_one_letter_code
_entity_poly.pdbx_strand_id
1 'polypeptide(L)'
;IQYHSAEGRGKYLPAAEYSFVAQSKGRGVYSFCMCPGGIVVPAASGAEQVVVNGMSPSLRNSAWSNSGMVVETHADDLDGELRPFLEEAMHDDAFAHLHPETLQAGHPLRMMCFQEALERAAWVQGGRRQTAPAQRMADFVNRRLSCDLPTSSYTPGLLASPLHFWMPRFISERLKEGFMAFGRRSHGFLTNEATMIGVETRTSSPVRIVRH
;
A
#
# COMPACT_ATOMS: atom_id res chain seq x y z
N ILE A 1 1.62 5.92 -1.13
CA ILE A 1 1.44 7.36 -0.83
C ILE A 1 1.41 8.14 -2.13
N GLN A 2 0.47 9.05 -2.28
CA GLN A 2 0.41 10.02 -3.36
C GLN A 2 0.42 11.44 -2.79
N TYR A 3 1.09 12.32 -3.50
CA TYR A 3 1.17 13.74 -3.24
C TYR A 3 0.83 14.53 -4.50
N HIS A 4 0.06 15.60 -4.36
CA HIS A 4 -0.27 16.53 -5.44
C HIS A 4 0.51 17.84 -5.25
N SER A 5 1.18 18.28 -6.31
CA SER A 5 1.84 19.59 -6.36
C SER A 5 1.21 20.42 -7.47
N ALA A 6 0.79 21.62 -7.13
CA ALA A 6 0.31 22.58 -8.11
C ALA A 6 1.42 23.09 -9.04
N GLU A 7 2.67 23.01 -8.59
CA GLU A 7 3.86 23.43 -9.33
C GLU A 7 4.57 22.22 -9.89
N GLY A 8 4.51 22.02 -11.18
CA GLY A 8 5.33 21.05 -11.89
C GLY A 8 6.81 21.42 -11.81
N ARG A 9 7.71 20.42 -12.05
CA ARG A 9 9.17 20.60 -12.04
C ARG A 9 9.70 21.66 -13.03
N GLY A 10 8.86 22.13 -13.95
CA GLY A 10 9.28 23.05 -15.01
C GLY A 10 10.18 22.39 -16.08
N LYS A 11 10.72 23.21 -16.96
CA LYS A 11 11.49 22.76 -18.14
C LYS A 11 12.92 22.33 -17.81
N TYR A 12 13.51 22.87 -16.75
CA TYR A 12 14.95 22.78 -16.51
C TYR A 12 15.35 21.77 -15.42
N LEU A 13 14.41 21.36 -14.58
CA LEU A 13 14.71 20.42 -13.49
C LEU A 13 14.48 18.96 -13.94
N PRO A 14 15.39 18.04 -13.62
CA PRO A 14 15.15 16.62 -13.82
C PRO A 14 14.01 16.12 -12.90
N ALA A 15 13.52 14.92 -13.16
CA ALA A 15 12.61 14.26 -12.23
C ALA A 15 13.32 14.05 -10.89
N ALA A 16 12.61 14.31 -9.78
CA ALA A 16 13.17 14.13 -8.45
C ALA A 16 13.52 12.67 -8.20
N GLU A 17 14.68 12.44 -7.58
CA GLU A 17 15.06 11.13 -7.06
C GLU A 17 14.92 11.15 -5.54
N TYR A 18 14.32 10.12 -4.97
CA TYR A 18 14.16 10.00 -3.53
C TYR A 18 14.08 8.53 -3.11
N SER A 19 14.57 8.24 -1.93
CA SER A 19 14.39 6.93 -1.30
C SER A 19 14.30 7.08 0.20
N PHE A 20 13.47 6.27 0.82
CA PHE A 20 13.30 6.24 2.25
C PHE A 20 13.46 4.81 2.76
N VAL A 21 14.30 4.64 3.77
CA VAL A 21 14.53 3.37 4.44
C VAL A 21 14.60 3.60 5.94
N ALA A 22 13.90 2.81 6.70
CA ALA A 22 13.97 2.75 8.16
C ALA A 22 13.81 1.33 8.65
N GLN A 23 14.22 1.10 9.89
CA GLN A 23 13.96 -0.15 10.61
C GLN A 23 12.91 0.10 11.69
N SER A 24 11.95 -0.81 11.79
CA SER A 24 10.92 -0.82 12.81
C SER A 24 10.69 -2.24 13.31
N LYS A 25 10.95 -2.46 14.60
CA LYS A 25 10.74 -3.75 15.28
C LYS A 25 11.32 -4.94 14.50
N GLY A 26 12.54 -4.81 14.02
CA GLY A 26 13.25 -5.87 13.30
C GLY A 26 12.79 -6.11 11.86
N ARG A 27 12.00 -5.21 11.27
CA ARG A 27 11.57 -5.27 9.87
C ARG A 27 11.90 -3.96 9.14
N GLY A 28 12.26 -4.09 7.87
CA GLY A 28 12.46 -2.94 6.98
C GLY A 28 11.14 -2.23 6.67
N VAL A 29 11.18 -0.89 6.68
CA VAL A 29 10.13 -0.03 6.13
C VAL A 29 10.80 0.85 5.10
N TYR A 30 10.34 0.80 3.85
CA TYR A 30 11.02 1.53 2.79
C TYR A 30 10.08 1.95 1.65
N SER A 31 10.55 2.96 0.89
CA SER A 31 9.89 3.37 -0.34
C SER A 31 10.20 2.39 -1.46
N PHE A 32 9.17 2.08 -2.24
CA PHE A 32 9.21 1.23 -3.41
C PHE A 32 8.46 1.90 -4.57
N CYS A 33 8.86 1.61 -5.81
CA CYS A 33 8.20 2.17 -7.01
C CYS A 33 7.98 3.69 -6.94
N MET A 34 9.03 4.47 -6.69
CA MET A 34 8.95 5.93 -6.68
C MET A 34 8.67 6.44 -8.08
N CYS A 35 7.56 7.16 -8.23
CA CYS A 35 7.07 7.69 -9.49
C CYS A 35 6.89 9.21 -9.41
N PRO A 36 7.98 9.99 -9.48
CA PRO A 36 7.89 11.44 -9.56
C PRO A 36 7.24 11.85 -10.89
N GLY A 37 6.23 12.72 -10.82
CA GLY A 37 5.42 13.08 -11.99
C GLY A 37 4.58 11.91 -12.53
N GLY A 38 4.34 10.89 -11.72
CA GLY A 38 3.57 9.69 -12.07
C GLY A 38 2.14 9.72 -11.55
N ILE A 39 1.39 8.68 -11.86
CA ILE A 39 -0.01 8.50 -11.47
C ILE A 39 -0.18 7.18 -10.72
N VAL A 40 -1.25 7.06 -9.96
CA VAL A 40 -1.68 5.79 -9.35
C VAL A 40 -2.76 5.17 -10.22
N VAL A 41 -2.64 3.88 -10.48
CA VAL A 41 -3.53 3.11 -11.36
C VAL A 41 -4.05 1.86 -10.64
N PRO A 42 -5.24 1.32 -11.04
CA PRO A 42 -5.69 0.03 -10.58
C PRO A 42 -4.81 -1.10 -11.15
N ALA A 43 -4.53 -2.10 -10.32
CA ALA A 43 -3.67 -3.24 -10.67
C ALA A 43 -4.23 -4.59 -10.17
N ALA A 44 -5.48 -4.64 -9.73
CA ALA A 44 -6.13 -5.90 -9.33
C ALA A 44 -6.28 -6.84 -10.51
N SER A 45 -6.07 -8.13 -10.30
CA SER A 45 -6.30 -9.19 -11.30
C SER A 45 -7.50 -10.08 -10.96
N GLY A 46 -7.97 -10.06 -9.73
CA GLY A 46 -9.15 -10.80 -9.27
C GLY A 46 -10.38 -9.90 -9.15
N ALA A 47 -11.56 -10.51 -9.21
CA ALA A 47 -12.79 -9.87 -8.79
C ALA A 47 -12.74 -9.62 -7.26
N GLU A 48 -13.44 -8.58 -6.80
CA GLU A 48 -13.55 -8.30 -5.37
C GLU A 48 -12.22 -8.05 -4.64
N GLN A 49 -11.24 -7.56 -5.38
CA GLN A 49 -9.93 -7.14 -4.89
C GLN A 49 -9.65 -5.69 -5.30
N VAL A 50 -8.93 -4.96 -4.47
CA VAL A 50 -8.36 -3.66 -4.81
C VAL A 50 -6.85 -3.72 -4.62
N VAL A 51 -6.15 -3.49 -5.72
CA VAL A 51 -4.70 -3.30 -5.74
C VAL A 51 -4.41 -2.03 -6.51
N VAL A 52 -3.55 -1.21 -5.98
CA VAL A 52 -3.08 0.01 -6.63
C VAL A 52 -1.59 -0.12 -6.95
N ASN A 53 -1.14 0.57 -7.99
CA ASN A 53 0.27 0.63 -8.35
C ASN A 53 0.62 2.02 -8.87
N GLY A 54 1.86 2.43 -8.66
CA GLY A 54 2.44 3.62 -9.26
C GLY A 54 2.84 3.38 -10.71
N MET A 55 2.56 4.36 -11.57
CA MET A 55 2.97 4.35 -12.97
C MET A 55 3.67 5.65 -13.33
N SER A 56 4.83 5.56 -13.96
CA SER A 56 5.58 6.69 -14.48
C SER A 56 5.36 6.84 -15.97
N PRO A 57 4.64 7.86 -16.45
CA PRO A 57 4.65 8.21 -17.87
C PRO A 57 6.05 8.68 -18.28
N SER A 58 6.38 8.54 -19.57
CA SER A 58 7.73 8.83 -20.09
C SER A 58 8.21 10.26 -19.78
N LEU A 59 7.31 11.23 -19.78
CA LEU A 59 7.64 12.63 -19.49
C LEU A 59 7.81 12.93 -18.01
N ARG A 60 7.28 12.11 -17.10
CA ARG A 60 7.34 12.32 -15.64
C ARG A 60 6.98 13.74 -15.20
N ASN A 61 5.97 14.33 -15.79
CA ASN A 61 5.62 15.75 -15.62
C ASN A 61 4.17 15.97 -15.18
N SER A 62 3.49 14.94 -14.66
CA SER A 62 2.18 15.13 -14.07
C SER A 62 2.27 15.96 -12.78
N ALA A 63 1.13 16.48 -12.32
CA ALA A 63 1.02 17.23 -11.07
C ALA A 63 1.14 16.34 -9.82
N TRP A 64 1.31 15.02 -9.97
CA TRP A 64 1.42 14.09 -8.86
C TRP A 64 2.78 13.43 -8.78
N SER A 65 3.12 13.00 -7.58
CA SER A 65 4.20 12.07 -7.31
C SER A 65 3.67 10.97 -6.40
N ASN A 66 4.13 9.74 -6.59
CA ASN A 66 3.72 8.64 -5.73
C ASN A 66 4.87 7.70 -5.41
N SER A 67 4.69 6.93 -4.36
CA SER A 67 5.61 5.88 -3.93
C SER A 67 4.85 4.78 -3.21
N GLY A 68 5.14 3.54 -3.51
CA GLY A 68 4.79 2.41 -2.66
C GLY A 68 5.58 2.51 -1.36
N MET A 69 4.89 2.41 -0.23
CA MET A 69 5.51 2.31 1.09
C MET A 69 5.24 0.92 1.63
N VAL A 70 6.29 0.15 1.82
CA VAL A 70 6.21 -1.27 2.12
C VAL A 70 6.83 -1.60 3.46
N VAL A 71 6.31 -2.66 4.08
CA VAL A 71 6.84 -3.29 5.28
C VAL A 71 7.31 -4.69 4.89
N GLU A 72 8.54 -4.99 5.22
CA GLU A 72 9.09 -6.34 5.08
C GLU A 72 8.30 -7.32 5.93
N THR A 73 7.79 -8.39 5.29
CA THR A 73 7.05 -9.47 5.94
C THR A 73 7.66 -10.81 5.57
N HIS A 74 7.73 -11.70 6.54
CA HIS A 74 8.25 -13.06 6.38
C HIS A 74 7.14 -14.08 6.62
N ALA A 75 7.34 -15.30 6.16
CA ALA A 75 6.38 -16.39 6.37
C ALA A 75 6.12 -16.66 7.85
N ASP A 76 7.12 -16.50 8.69
CA ASP A 76 7.04 -16.71 10.14
C ASP A 76 6.13 -15.70 10.85
N ASP A 77 5.98 -14.50 10.28
CA ASP A 77 5.08 -13.47 10.83
C ASP A 77 3.61 -13.94 10.80
N LEU A 78 3.27 -14.87 9.89
CA LEU A 78 1.95 -15.51 9.80
C LEU A 78 1.67 -16.53 10.92
N ASP A 79 2.68 -16.95 11.66
CA ASP A 79 2.52 -17.75 12.88
C ASP A 79 2.39 -16.88 14.14
N GLY A 80 2.65 -15.59 14.01
CA GLY A 80 2.63 -14.58 15.06
C GLY A 80 1.60 -13.48 14.86
N GLU A 81 2.08 -12.25 14.74
CA GLU A 81 1.25 -11.04 14.74
C GLU A 81 0.28 -10.92 13.54
N LEU A 82 0.53 -11.60 12.42
CA LEU A 82 -0.34 -11.58 11.23
C LEU A 82 -1.39 -12.69 11.21
N ARG A 83 -1.25 -13.72 12.04
CA ARG A 83 -2.15 -14.85 12.09
C ARG A 83 -3.62 -14.49 12.33
N PRO A 84 -3.97 -13.63 13.30
CA PRO A 84 -5.37 -13.29 13.57
C PRO A 84 -6.06 -12.65 12.37
N PHE A 85 -5.34 -11.79 11.63
CA PHE A 85 -5.88 -11.17 10.43
C PHE A 85 -6.18 -12.19 9.32
N LEU A 86 -5.28 -13.13 9.12
CA LEU A 86 -5.46 -14.17 8.11
C LEU A 86 -6.62 -15.11 8.48
N GLU A 87 -6.71 -15.52 9.74
CA GLU A 87 -7.81 -16.36 10.23
C GLU A 87 -9.16 -15.67 10.10
N GLU A 88 -9.24 -14.38 10.43
CA GLU A 88 -10.47 -13.58 10.24
C GLU A 88 -10.87 -13.48 8.76
N ALA A 89 -9.92 -13.23 7.88
CA ALA A 89 -10.17 -13.15 6.45
C ALA A 89 -10.71 -14.48 5.88
N MET A 90 -10.25 -15.61 6.38
CA MET A 90 -10.70 -16.93 5.93
C MET A 90 -12.16 -17.27 6.29
N HIS A 91 -12.80 -16.48 7.14
CA HIS A 91 -14.24 -16.59 7.39
C HIS A 91 -15.08 -15.92 6.28
N ASP A 92 -14.47 -15.17 5.36
CA ASP A 92 -15.16 -14.62 4.20
C ASP A 92 -15.39 -15.72 3.13
N ASP A 93 -16.61 -15.85 2.64
CA ASP A 93 -17.00 -16.82 1.61
C ASP A 93 -16.14 -16.74 0.34
N ALA A 94 -15.54 -15.58 0.08
CA ALA A 94 -14.60 -15.40 -1.03
C ALA A 94 -13.38 -16.34 -0.96
N PHE A 95 -13.02 -16.81 0.23
CA PHE A 95 -11.91 -17.74 0.45
C PHE A 95 -12.35 -19.19 0.61
N ALA A 96 -13.63 -19.50 0.42
CA ALA A 96 -14.15 -20.88 0.54
C ALA A 96 -13.48 -21.88 -0.43
N HIS A 97 -12.84 -21.39 -1.49
CA HIS A 97 -12.06 -22.20 -2.44
C HIS A 97 -10.67 -22.61 -1.90
N LEU A 98 -10.18 -21.95 -0.84
CA LEU A 98 -8.91 -22.28 -0.23
C LEU A 98 -9.09 -23.41 0.79
N HIS A 99 -8.24 -24.42 0.70
CA HIS A 99 -8.24 -25.48 1.69
C HIS A 99 -7.65 -24.99 3.02
N PRO A 100 -8.18 -25.41 4.19
CA PRO A 100 -7.67 -25.03 5.50
C PRO A 100 -6.17 -25.32 5.69
N GLU A 101 -5.65 -26.33 4.99
CA GLU A 101 -4.23 -26.68 4.99
C GLU A 101 -3.32 -25.57 4.45
N THR A 102 -3.83 -24.65 3.61
CA THR A 102 -3.04 -23.52 3.09
C THR A 102 -2.60 -22.56 4.19
N LEU A 103 -3.26 -22.60 5.36
CA LEU A 103 -2.90 -21.80 6.53
C LEU A 103 -1.80 -22.45 7.38
N GLN A 104 -1.46 -23.70 7.13
CA GLN A 104 -0.44 -24.41 7.92
C GLN A 104 0.95 -23.80 7.69
N ALA A 105 1.75 -23.85 8.76
CA ALA A 105 3.15 -23.43 8.69
C ALA A 105 3.89 -24.18 7.58
N GLY A 106 4.67 -23.45 6.78
CA GLY A 106 5.44 -24.02 5.67
C GLY A 106 4.65 -24.26 4.38
N HIS A 107 3.33 -24.03 4.35
CA HIS A 107 2.59 -24.19 3.09
C HIS A 107 3.00 -23.11 2.06
N PRO A 108 3.35 -23.50 0.81
CA PRO A 108 3.93 -22.58 -0.17
C PRO A 108 2.99 -21.45 -0.61
N LEU A 109 1.67 -21.63 -0.51
CA LEU A 109 0.68 -20.63 -0.90
C LEU A 109 0.24 -19.71 0.25
N ARG A 110 0.75 -19.91 1.46
CA ARG A 110 0.31 -19.19 2.66
C ARG A 110 0.47 -17.68 2.55
N MET A 111 1.62 -17.23 2.02
CA MET A 111 1.88 -15.80 1.80
C MET A 111 0.96 -15.23 0.72
N MET A 112 0.60 -16.02 -0.29
CA MET A 112 -0.36 -15.62 -1.32
C MET A 112 -1.76 -15.43 -0.71
N CYS A 113 -2.19 -16.35 0.16
CA CYS A 113 -3.47 -16.19 0.87
C CYS A 113 -3.50 -14.92 1.72
N PHE A 114 -2.41 -14.59 2.39
CA PHE A 114 -2.30 -13.34 3.14
C PHE A 114 -2.38 -12.10 2.23
N GLN A 115 -1.71 -12.14 1.08
CA GLN A 115 -1.79 -11.08 0.07
C GLN A 115 -3.24 -10.89 -0.42
N GLU A 116 -3.92 -11.96 -0.80
CA GLU A 116 -5.31 -11.91 -1.25
C GLU A 116 -6.26 -11.41 -0.16
N ALA A 117 -6.03 -11.79 1.10
CA ALA A 117 -6.78 -11.29 2.24
C ALA A 117 -6.67 -9.76 2.39
N LEU A 118 -5.47 -9.20 2.23
CA LEU A 118 -5.26 -7.75 2.24
C LEU A 118 -5.96 -7.04 1.07
N GLU A 119 -5.87 -7.62 -0.12
CA GLU A 119 -6.51 -7.09 -1.34
C GLU A 119 -8.03 -7.11 -1.23
N ARG A 120 -8.56 -8.18 -0.64
CA ARG A 120 -10.00 -8.34 -0.34
C ARG A 120 -10.46 -7.33 0.72
N ALA A 121 -9.72 -7.20 1.82
CA ALA A 121 -10.02 -6.23 2.86
C ALA A 121 -10.02 -4.80 2.29
N ALA A 122 -9.08 -4.47 1.40
CA ALA A 122 -9.07 -3.19 0.72
C ALA A 122 -10.32 -2.98 -0.15
N TRP A 123 -10.80 -4.00 -0.86
CA TRP A 123 -12.02 -3.93 -1.63
C TRP A 123 -13.26 -3.69 -0.75
N VAL A 124 -13.38 -4.40 0.37
CA VAL A 124 -14.45 -4.18 1.34
C VAL A 124 -14.44 -2.74 1.87
N GLN A 125 -13.26 -2.26 2.28
CA GLN A 125 -13.06 -0.92 2.81
C GLN A 125 -13.16 0.18 1.73
N GLY A 126 -13.01 -0.17 0.47
CA GLY A 126 -13.27 0.67 -0.70
C GLY A 126 -14.74 0.71 -1.12
N GLY A 127 -15.65 0.16 -0.30
CA GLY A 127 -17.10 0.16 -0.57
C GLY A 127 -17.53 -0.91 -1.57
N ARG A 128 -16.80 -2.01 -1.64
CA ARG A 128 -17.05 -3.16 -2.53
C ARG A 128 -17.09 -2.78 -4.01
N ARG A 129 -16.19 -1.89 -4.40
CA ARG A 129 -15.99 -1.39 -5.77
C ARG A 129 -14.49 -1.27 -6.04
N GLN A 130 -14.14 -0.73 -7.21
CA GLN A 130 -12.75 -0.42 -7.55
C GLN A 130 -12.26 0.92 -6.96
N THR A 131 -13.09 1.61 -6.18
CA THR A 131 -12.63 2.73 -5.34
C THR A 131 -11.64 2.21 -4.29
N ALA A 132 -10.53 2.91 -4.12
CA ALA A 132 -9.50 2.48 -3.17
C ALA A 132 -9.71 3.14 -1.80
N PRO A 133 -9.58 2.37 -0.69
CA PRO A 133 -9.59 2.95 0.64
C PRO A 133 -8.37 3.85 0.83
N ALA A 134 -8.58 5.03 1.39
CA ALA A 134 -7.53 6.02 1.52
C ALA A 134 -7.62 6.83 2.82
N GLN A 135 -6.49 7.38 3.25
CA GLN A 135 -6.38 8.18 4.46
C GLN A 135 -5.29 9.24 4.27
N ARG A 136 -5.45 10.44 4.83
CA ARG A 136 -4.37 11.42 4.90
C ARG A 136 -3.20 10.84 5.70
N MET A 137 -1.97 11.04 5.24
CA MET A 137 -0.78 10.46 5.90
C MET A 137 -0.64 10.92 7.36
N ALA A 138 -0.83 12.21 7.63
CA ALA A 138 -0.71 12.72 8.99
C ALA A 138 -1.82 12.16 9.91
N ASP A 139 -3.03 11.95 9.38
CA ASP A 139 -4.11 11.31 10.13
C ASP A 139 -3.80 9.85 10.44
N PHE A 140 -3.25 9.13 9.48
CA PHE A 140 -2.80 7.74 9.70
C PHE A 140 -1.77 7.66 10.83
N VAL A 141 -0.74 8.50 10.81
CA VAL A 141 0.31 8.52 11.84
C VAL A 141 -0.27 8.88 13.21
N ASN A 142 -1.23 9.82 13.25
CA ASN A 142 -1.89 10.27 14.48
C ASN A 142 -3.10 9.41 14.89
N ARG A 143 -3.42 8.35 14.13
CA ARG A 143 -4.58 7.46 14.35
C ARG A 143 -5.91 8.20 14.40
N ARG A 144 -6.09 9.14 13.49
CA ARG A 144 -7.31 9.94 13.33
C ARG A 144 -8.04 9.54 12.06
N LEU A 145 -9.34 9.73 12.03
CA LEU A 145 -10.13 9.60 10.81
C LEU A 145 -9.88 10.81 9.92
N SER A 146 -9.77 10.57 8.59
CA SER A 146 -9.78 11.66 7.62
C SER A 146 -11.20 11.97 7.22
N CYS A 147 -11.62 13.23 7.43
CA CYS A 147 -12.97 13.67 7.05
C CYS A 147 -13.08 13.94 5.55
N ASP A 148 -11.97 14.23 4.89
CA ASP A 148 -11.83 14.51 3.47
C ASP A 148 -10.50 13.99 2.94
N LEU A 149 -10.37 13.94 1.63
CA LEU A 149 -9.15 13.50 0.95
C LEU A 149 -8.74 14.55 -0.09
N PRO A 150 -7.43 14.79 -0.29
CA PRO A 150 -6.94 15.56 -1.42
C PRO A 150 -7.35 14.92 -2.75
N THR A 151 -7.30 15.71 -3.82
CA THR A 151 -7.45 15.19 -5.18
C THR A 151 -6.41 14.11 -5.48
N SER A 152 -6.77 13.14 -6.31
CA SER A 152 -5.94 11.99 -6.65
C SER A 152 -5.94 11.72 -8.14
N SER A 153 -4.86 11.15 -8.63
CA SER A 153 -4.77 10.62 -9.99
C SER A 153 -5.45 9.26 -10.17
N TYR A 154 -5.89 8.62 -9.09
CA TYR A 154 -6.54 7.31 -9.15
C TYR A 154 -7.96 7.46 -9.70
N THR A 155 -8.14 7.08 -10.96
CA THR A 155 -9.39 7.32 -11.72
C THR A 155 -10.64 6.63 -11.16
N PRO A 156 -10.58 5.42 -10.56
CA PRO A 156 -11.77 4.83 -9.95
C PRO A 156 -12.25 5.56 -8.70
N GLY A 157 -11.47 6.51 -8.18
CA GLY A 157 -11.80 7.29 -7.00
C GLY A 157 -11.32 6.70 -5.68
N LEU A 158 -11.31 7.56 -4.66
CA LEU A 158 -10.89 7.19 -3.31
C LEU A 158 -12.08 7.22 -2.35
N LEU A 159 -12.06 6.34 -1.36
CA LEU A 159 -13.00 6.35 -0.25
C LEU A 159 -12.22 6.56 1.07
N ALA A 160 -12.60 7.56 1.85
CA ALA A 160 -11.99 7.79 3.16
C ALA A 160 -12.21 6.56 4.06
N SER A 161 -11.14 5.96 4.53
CA SER A 161 -11.15 4.72 5.31
C SER A 161 -10.01 4.74 6.33
N PRO A 162 -10.22 4.26 7.56
CA PRO A 162 -9.20 4.27 8.61
C PRO A 162 -8.17 3.16 8.40
N LEU A 163 -7.23 3.35 7.46
CA LEU A 163 -6.17 2.37 7.15
C LEU A 163 -5.45 1.88 8.41
N HIS A 164 -5.18 2.78 9.35
CA HIS A 164 -4.51 2.45 10.62
C HIS A 164 -5.31 1.51 11.52
N PHE A 165 -6.59 1.29 11.26
CA PHE A 165 -7.49 0.47 12.06
C PHE A 165 -7.68 -0.92 11.46
N TRP A 166 -8.02 -1.01 10.16
CA TRP A 166 -8.34 -2.30 9.55
C TRP A 166 -7.12 -3.06 8.99
N MET A 167 -6.03 -2.34 8.64
CA MET A 167 -4.81 -3.03 8.25
C MET A 167 -4.24 -3.83 9.44
N PRO A 168 -3.59 -4.98 9.18
CA PRO A 168 -2.92 -5.71 10.23
C PRO A 168 -2.05 -4.79 11.09
N ARG A 169 -2.17 -4.90 12.40
CA ARG A 169 -1.42 -4.06 13.33
C ARG A 169 0.08 -4.16 13.12
N PHE A 170 0.55 -5.34 12.76
CA PHE A 170 1.95 -5.57 12.35
C PHE A 170 2.41 -4.58 11.29
N ILE A 171 1.60 -4.36 10.23
CA ILE A 171 1.93 -3.47 9.11
C ILE A 171 1.71 -2.01 9.52
N SER A 172 0.55 -1.68 10.08
CA SER A 172 0.18 -0.30 10.37
C SER A 172 1.09 0.37 11.40
N GLU A 173 1.54 -0.35 12.43
CA GLU A 173 2.49 0.18 13.42
C GLU A 173 3.87 0.43 12.80
N ARG A 174 4.37 -0.52 12.00
CA ARG A 174 5.68 -0.38 11.36
C ARG A 174 5.70 0.75 10.33
N LEU A 175 4.64 0.90 9.54
CA LEU A 175 4.49 2.05 8.64
C LEU A 175 4.49 3.37 9.43
N LYS A 176 3.73 3.45 10.52
CA LYS A 176 3.69 4.63 11.38
C LYS A 176 5.08 5.00 11.90
N GLU A 177 5.81 4.04 12.47
CA GLU A 177 7.16 4.27 13.00
C GLU A 177 8.14 4.66 11.88
N GLY A 178 8.05 4.01 10.71
CA GLY A 178 8.83 4.35 9.52
C GLY A 178 8.56 5.77 9.05
N PHE A 179 7.29 6.18 8.94
CA PHE A 179 6.93 7.55 8.53
C PHE A 179 7.41 8.61 9.52
N MET A 180 7.35 8.32 10.81
CA MET A 180 7.93 9.21 11.82
C MET A 180 9.46 9.32 11.67
N ALA A 181 10.14 8.22 11.34
CA ALA A 181 11.59 8.24 11.08
C ALA A 181 11.91 9.04 9.81
N PHE A 182 11.12 8.89 8.75
CA PHE A 182 11.26 9.67 7.51
C PHE A 182 11.01 11.16 7.74
N GLY A 183 9.98 11.50 8.52
CA GLY A 183 9.68 12.89 8.87
C GLY A 183 10.78 13.60 9.64
N ARG A 184 11.55 12.86 10.47
CA ARG A 184 12.75 13.40 11.14
C ARG A 184 13.92 13.68 10.19
N ARG A 185 14.01 12.93 9.09
CA ARG A 185 15.08 13.08 8.08
C ARG A 185 14.73 14.05 6.98
N SER A 186 13.45 14.13 6.63
CA SER A 186 12.97 14.94 5.51
C SER A 186 11.87 15.86 6.01
N HIS A 187 12.21 17.14 6.16
CA HIS A 187 11.26 18.15 6.61
C HIS A 187 10.09 18.24 5.61
N GLY A 188 8.85 18.21 6.11
CA GLY A 188 7.66 18.22 5.27
C GLY A 188 7.19 16.86 4.76
N PHE A 189 7.91 15.76 5.05
CA PHE A 189 7.43 14.42 4.68
C PHE A 189 6.07 14.09 5.32
N LEU A 190 5.92 14.35 6.63
CA LEU A 190 4.65 14.18 7.33
C LEU A 190 3.74 15.36 7.05
N THR A 191 2.81 15.19 6.15
CA THR A 191 1.89 16.25 5.72
C THR A 191 0.47 15.73 5.54
N ASN A 192 -0.51 16.62 5.68
CA ASN A 192 -1.91 16.35 5.35
C ASN A 192 -2.19 16.37 3.84
N GLU A 193 -1.26 16.89 3.04
CA GLU A 193 -1.36 16.92 1.57
C GLU A 193 -1.08 15.54 0.96
N ALA A 194 -0.37 14.66 1.67
CA ALA A 194 -0.09 13.32 1.20
C ALA A 194 -1.24 12.37 1.55
N THR A 195 -1.68 11.59 0.56
CA THR A 195 -2.73 10.58 0.70
C THR A 195 -2.11 9.18 0.65
N MET A 196 -2.38 8.39 1.66
CA MET A 196 -2.15 6.95 1.63
C MET A 196 -3.32 6.28 0.92
N ILE A 197 -3.01 5.39 -0.02
CA ILE A 197 -4.00 4.65 -0.80
C ILE A 197 -3.71 3.16 -0.61
N GLY A 198 -4.66 2.40 -0.17
CA GLY A 198 -4.52 0.96 0.07
C GLY A 198 -5.10 0.15 -1.09
N VAL A 199 -4.42 -0.90 -1.49
CA VAL A 199 -3.13 -1.42 -1.04
C VAL A 199 -2.22 -1.70 -2.23
N GLU A 200 -0.91 -1.69 -2.01
CA GLU A 200 0.06 -2.19 -2.97
C GLU A 200 0.76 -3.41 -2.36
N THR A 201 0.36 -4.60 -2.80
CA THR A 201 0.79 -5.88 -2.24
C THR A 201 1.69 -6.66 -3.19
N ARG A 202 1.82 -6.20 -4.43
CA ARG A 202 2.48 -6.94 -5.51
C ARG A 202 3.81 -6.29 -5.85
N THR A 203 4.85 -7.10 -5.80
CA THR A 203 6.22 -6.73 -6.17
C THR A 203 6.72 -7.60 -7.32
N SER A 204 7.98 -7.97 -7.35
CA SER A 204 8.54 -8.86 -8.35
C SER A 204 8.04 -10.29 -8.16
N SER A 205 7.68 -10.96 -9.26
CA SER A 205 7.32 -12.38 -9.23
C SER A 205 8.58 -13.25 -9.15
N PRO A 206 8.61 -14.30 -8.29
CA PRO A 206 9.68 -15.29 -8.29
C PRO A 206 9.60 -16.22 -9.52
N VAL A 207 8.48 -16.21 -10.23
CA VAL A 207 8.28 -17.03 -11.45
C VAL A 207 8.62 -16.24 -12.68
N ARG A 208 9.42 -16.82 -13.55
CA ARG A 208 9.79 -16.25 -14.86
C ARG A 208 9.14 -17.06 -15.97
N ILE A 209 8.36 -16.41 -16.81
CA ILE A 209 7.87 -16.99 -18.06
C ILE A 209 8.99 -16.90 -19.07
N VAL A 210 9.49 -18.07 -19.52
CA VAL A 210 10.51 -18.15 -20.55
C VAL A 210 9.91 -17.73 -21.89
N ARG A 211 10.56 -16.79 -22.55
CA ARG A 211 10.21 -16.37 -23.92
C ARG A 211 11.26 -16.91 -24.87
N HIS A 212 10.83 -17.59 -25.90
CA HIS A 212 11.68 -18.10 -27.00
C HIS A 212 11.71 -17.08 -28.12
#